data_226fb0eec834360e922d91b335a061f2
#
_entry.id   226fb0eec834360e922d91b335a061f2
#
_cell.length_a   1.000
_cell.length_b   1.000
_cell.length_c   1.000
_cell.angle_alpha   90.00
_cell.angle_beta   90.00
_cell.angle_gamma   90.00
#
_symmetry.space_group_name_H-M   'P 1'
#
loop_
_entity.id
_entity.type
_entity.pdbx_description
1 polymer ?
#
loop_
_entity_poly.entity_id
_entity_poly.type
_entity_poly.pdbx_seq_one_letter_code
_entity_poly.pdbx_strand_id
1 'polypeptide(L)'
;SEALLDFAGRLSRAAAPPVLIVGDLNAYRHEAPVRRFAEAGWRVLVDDMPAERAYSYVHFGRAGALDHAIADPTLAPQVLGAAFWPINADEPPRSDERRATPFRSSDHDPLLLALGWN
;
A
#
# COMPACT_ATOMS: atom_id res chain seq x y z
N SER A 1 -6.60 -13.88 -0.92
CA SER A 1 -5.72 -13.22 -1.91
C SER A 1 -5.85 -13.79 -3.32
N GLU A 2 -5.98 -15.10 -3.52
CA GLU A 2 -6.21 -15.69 -4.84
C GLU A 2 -7.49 -15.16 -5.48
N ALA A 3 -8.58 -15.18 -4.75
CA ALA A 3 -9.86 -14.65 -5.24
C ALA A 3 -9.79 -13.17 -5.64
N LEU A 4 -9.03 -12.36 -4.90
CA LEU A 4 -8.82 -10.96 -5.23
C LEU A 4 -7.97 -10.79 -6.50
N LEU A 5 -6.89 -11.57 -6.62
CA LEU A 5 -6.05 -11.55 -7.82
C LEU A 5 -6.82 -12.02 -9.05
N ASP A 6 -7.62 -13.08 -8.95
CA ASP A 6 -8.47 -13.57 -10.03
C ASP A 6 -9.53 -12.55 -10.44
N PHE A 7 -10.18 -11.91 -9.47
CA PHE A 7 -11.17 -10.87 -9.73
C PHE A 7 -10.54 -9.66 -10.41
N ALA A 8 -9.46 -9.12 -9.85
CA ALA A 8 -8.73 -7.99 -10.40
C ALA A 8 -8.15 -8.31 -11.80
N GLY A 9 -7.62 -9.51 -11.99
CA GLY A 9 -7.13 -9.97 -13.28
C GLY A 9 -8.24 -10.10 -14.34
N ARG A 10 -9.47 -10.45 -13.98
CA ARG A 10 -10.61 -10.41 -14.89
C ARG A 10 -10.98 -8.98 -15.30
N LEU A 11 -10.97 -8.05 -14.35
CA LEU A 11 -11.22 -6.64 -14.63
C LEU A 11 -10.16 -6.07 -15.57
N SER A 12 -8.89 -6.30 -15.29
CA SER A 12 -7.78 -5.83 -16.12
C SER A 12 -7.80 -6.37 -17.56
N ARG A 13 -8.26 -7.63 -17.78
CA ARG A 13 -8.33 -8.26 -19.10
C ARG A 13 -9.57 -7.87 -19.93
N ALA A 14 -10.61 -7.35 -19.30
CA ALA A 14 -11.90 -7.08 -19.96
C ALA A 14 -11.93 -5.77 -20.79
N ALA A 15 -10.79 -5.22 -21.21
CA ALA A 15 -10.67 -3.88 -21.80
C ALA A 15 -11.30 -2.78 -20.91
N ALA A 16 -11.32 -3.05 -19.62
CA ALA A 16 -11.81 -2.14 -18.61
C ALA A 16 -10.77 -1.03 -18.32
N PRO A 17 -11.15 0.02 -17.59
CA PRO A 17 -10.20 1.02 -17.14
C PRO A 17 -9.06 0.35 -16.31
N PRO A 18 -7.87 0.99 -16.26
CA PRO A 18 -6.75 0.51 -15.46
C PRO A 18 -7.16 0.21 -14.01
N VAL A 19 -6.60 -0.83 -13.43
CA VAL A 19 -6.97 -1.32 -12.09
C VAL A 19 -5.91 -0.94 -11.06
N LEU A 20 -6.35 -0.31 -9.99
CA LEU A 20 -5.55 -0.04 -8.79
C LEU A 20 -6.20 -0.72 -7.58
N ILE A 21 -5.42 -1.51 -6.85
CA ILE A 21 -5.82 -2.08 -5.57
C ILE A 21 -5.12 -1.29 -4.48
N VAL A 22 -5.87 -0.76 -3.52
CA VAL A 22 -5.31 -0.06 -2.35
C VAL A 22 -5.97 -0.55 -1.08
N GLY A 23 -5.20 -0.66 -0.02
CA GLY A 23 -5.70 -0.99 1.31
C GLY A 23 -4.75 -1.80 2.17
N ASP A 24 -5.19 -2.04 3.39
CA ASP A 24 -4.55 -2.95 4.33
C ASP A 24 -4.83 -4.40 3.91
N LEU A 25 -3.80 -5.10 3.46
CA LEU A 25 -3.88 -6.53 3.10
C LEU A 25 -3.53 -7.45 4.26
N ASN A 26 -3.18 -6.89 5.43
CA ASN A 26 -2.69 -7.63 6.60
C ASN A 26 -1.58 -8.63 6.23
N ALA A 27 -0.72 -8.24 5.31
CA ALA A 27 0.36 -9.07 4.80
C ALA A 27 1.56 -8.21 4.40
N TYR A 28 2.73 -8.63 4.80
CA TYR A 28 3.98 -7.97 4.40
C TYR A 28 4.33 -8.29 2.94
N ARG A 29 5.22 -7.46 2.37
CA ARG A 29 5.60 -7.50 0.96
C ARG A 29 5.94 -8.89 0.41
N HIS A 30 6.63 -9.71 1.19
CA HIS A 30 7.09 -11.04 0.77
C HIS A 30 6.12 -12.18 1.10
N GLU A 31 5.02 -11.88 1.79
CA GLU A 31 4.01 -12.87 2.09
C GLU A 31 3.12 -13.16 0.87
N ALA A 32 2.56 -14.36 0.83
CA ALA A 32 1.80 -14.85 -0.32
C ALA A 32 0.69 -13.90 -0.83
N PRO A 33 -0.10 -13.21 0.04
CA PRO A 33 -1.13 -12.30 -0.42
C PRO A 33 -0.63 -11.18 -1.34
N VAL A 34 0.56 -10.62 -1.05
CA VAL A 34 1.17 -9.52 -1.82
C VAL A 34 2.07 -10.07 -2.92
N ARG A 35 2.90 -11.06 -2.61
CA ARG A 35 3.87 -11.64 -3.55
C ARG A 35 3.22 -12.15 -4.84
N ARG A 36 2.05 -12.77 -4.76
CA ARG A 36 1.32 -13.31 -5.92
C ARG A 36 0.95 -12.26 -6.95
N PHE A 37 0.68 -11.02 -6.54
CA PHE A 37 0.45 -9.92 -7.49
C PHE A 37 1.72 -9.62 -8.28
N ALA A 38 2.87 -9.52 -7.61
CA ALA A 38 4.15 -9.29 -8.28
C ALA A 38 4.50 -10.45 -9.23
N GLU A 39 4.28 -11.69 -8.83
CA GLU A 39 4.47 -12.89 -9.66
C GLU A 39 3.56 -12.90 -10.90
N ALA A 40 2.37 -12.29 -10.79
CA ALA A 40 1.43 -12.10 -11.89
C ALA A 40 1.72 -10.84 -12.76
N GLY A 41 2.83 -10.14 -12.51
CA GLY A 41 3.25 -8.96 -13.29
C GLY A 41 2.63 -7.63 -12.87
N TRP A 42 1.96 -7.58 -11.71
CA TRP A 42 1.46 -6.35 -11.14
C TRP A 42 2.58 -5.58 -10.41
N ARG A 43 2.53 -4.26 -10.48
CA ARG A 43 3.50 -3.40 -9.78
C ARG A 43 3.05 -3.16 -8.34
N VAL A 44 3.82 -3.67 -7.39
CA VAL A 44 3.60 -3.47 -5.96
C VAL A 44 4.41 -2.24 -5.54
N LEU A 45 3.75 -1.13 -5.24
CA LEU A 45 4.39 0.19 -5.18
C LEU A 45 5.32 0.38 -3.98
N VAL A 46 5.23 -0.43 -2.95
CA VAL A 46 6.20 -0.41 -1.85
C VAL A 46 7.61 -0.77 -2.31
N ASP A 47 7.76 -1.52 -3.42
CA ASP A 47 9.07 -1.86 -3.98
C ASP A 47 9.81 -0.65 -4.56
N ASP A 48 9.09 0.43 -4.89
CA ASP A 48 9.66 1.66 -5.43
C ASP A 48 10.09 2.64 -4.34
N MET A 49 9.79 2.34 -3.08
CA MET A 49 10.09 3.21 -1.94
C MET A 49 11.50 2.91 -1.39
N PRO A 50 12.22 3.91 -0.88
CA PRO A 50 13.42 3.68 -0.09
C PRO A 50 13.13 2.74 1.08
N ALA A 51 14.01 1.78 1.34
CA ALA A 51 13.78 0.72 2.34
C ALA A 51 13.47 1.28 3.73
N GLU A 52 14.11 2.38 4.11
CA GLU A 52 13.91 3.07 5.39
C GLU A 52 12.56 3.80 5.50
N ARG A 53 11.80 3.90 4.40
CA ARG A 53 10.47 4.51 4.33
C ARG A 53 9.37 3.57 3.82
N ALA A 54 9.72 2.33 3.55
CA ALA A 54 8.82 1.32 3.00
C ALA A 54 8.03 0.61 4.12
N TYR A 55 7.39 1.37 5.00
CA TYR A 55 6.55 0.83 6.08
C TYR A 55 5.36 1.73 6.38
N SER A 56 4.26 1.12 6.78
CA SER A 56 3.04 1.81 7.22
C SER A 56 2.68 1.51 8.67
N TYR A 57 3.34 0.53 9.27
CA TYR A 57 3.02 0.00 10.59
C TYR A 57 4.27 -0.38 11.36
N VAL A 58 4.26 -0.15 12.68
CA VAL A 58 5.34 -0.54 13.59
C VAL A 58 4.78 -1.41 14.70
N HIS A 59 5.30 -2.63 14.83
CA HIS A 59 4.89 -3.59 15.85
C HIS A 59 6.12 -4.11 16.63
N PHE A 60 6.15 -3.88 17.94
CA PHE A 60 7.27 -4.23 18.80
C PHE A 60 8.65 -3.83 18.24
N GLY A 61 8.75 -2.60 17.73
CA GLY A 61 9.99 -2.06 17.16
C GLY A 61 10.36 -2.61 15.77
N ARG A 62 9.47 -3.36 15.13
CA ARG A 62 9.63 -3.84 13.75
C ARG A 62 8.70 -3.08 12.82
N ALA A 63 9.29 -2.38 11.86
CA ALA A 63 8.56 -1.65 10.84
C ALA A 63 8.29 -2.54 9.62
N GLY A 64 7.11 -2.37 9.00
CA GLY A 64 6.74 -3.07 7.78
C GLY A 64 5.51 -2.48 7.12
N ALA A 65 5.34 -2.73 5.82
CA ALA A 65 4.16 -2.30 5.08
C ALA A 65 3.09 -3.38 5.13
N LEU A 66 1.95 -3.07 5.73
CA LEU A 66 0.71 -3.85 5.69
C LEU A 66 -0.28 -3.25 4.70
N ASP A 67 -0.17 -1.94 4.47
CA ASP A 67 -0.95 -1.19 3.50
C ASP A 67 -0.22 -1.17 2.17
N HIS A 68 -0.93 -1.50 1.10
CA HIS A 68 -0.36 -1.62 -0.22
C HIS A 68 -1.15 -0.83 -1.26
N ALA A 69 -0.43 -0.34 -2.27
CA ALA A 69 -0.98 0.04 -3.55
C ALA A 69 -0.37 -0.87 -4.62
N ILE A 70 -1.22 -1.50 -5.41
CA ILE A 70 -0.84 -2.48 -6.41
C ILE A 70 -1.52 -2.11 -7.72
N ALA A 71 -0.71 -1.76 -8.72
CA ALA A 71 -1.18 -1.34 -10.03
C ALA A 71 -1.10 -2.47 -11.04
N ASP A 72 -2.13 -2.64 -11.86
CA ASP A 72 -2.09 -3.55 -12.99
C ASP A 72 -1.05 -3.09 -14.05
N PRO A 73 -0.66 -3.96 -15.00
CA PRO A 73 0.32 -3.60 -16.03
C PRO A 73 -0.08 -2.38 -16.90
N THR A 74 -1.37 -2.09 -17.00
CA THR A 74 -1.88 -0.95 -17.78
C THR A 74 -1.73 0.37 -17.01
N LEU A 75 -1.95 0.34 -15.69
CA LEU A 75 -1.80 1.51 -14.82
C LEU A 75 -0.34 1.77 -14.44
N ALA A 76 0.45 0.73 -14.30
CA ALA A 76 1.82 0.82 -13.81
C ALA A 76 2.69 1.92 -14.46
N PRO A 77 2.62 2.17 -15.79
CA PRO A 77 3.36 3.26 -16.44
C PRO A 77 2.89 4.67 -16.04
N GLN A 78 1.67 4.80 -15.52
CA GLN A 78 1.06 6.08 -15.12
C GLN A 78 1.40 6.44 -13.66
N VAL A 79 1.99 5.52 -12.90
CA VAL A 79 2.41 5.77 -11.51
C VAL A 79 3.66 6.61 -11.50
N LEU A 80 3.55 7.84 -11.00
CA LEU A 80 4.66 8.80 -10.87
C LEU A 80 5.41 8.62 -9.55
N GLY A 81 4.75 8.13 -8.51
CA GLY A 81 5.38 7.86 -7.23
C GLY A 81 4.39 7.39 -6.17
N ALA A 82 4.95 6.80 -5.12
CA ALA A 82 4.23 6.40 -3.93
C ALA A 82 5.08 6.65 -2.68
N ALA A 83 4.45 6.98 -1.57
CA ALA A 83 5.11 7.17 -0.28
C ALA A 83 4.14 6.94 0.88
N PHE A 84 4.66 6.49 2.01
CA PHE A 84 3.94 6.59 3.28
C PHE A 84 4.19 7.96 3.92
N TRP A 85 3.15 8.54 4.48
CA TRP A 85 3.27 9.78 5.27
C TRP A 85 3.44 9.43 6.74
N PRO A 86 4.65 9.63 7.33
CA PRO A 86 4.97 9.18 8.68
C PRO A 86 4.33 10.09 9.74
N ILE A 87 3.04 9.91 9.97
CA ILE A 87 2.23 10.73 10.88
C ILE A 87 1.60 9.92 12.01
N ASN A 88 1.63 8.60 11.91
CA ASN A 88 0.93 7.70 12.81
C ASN A 88 1.81 6.59 13.39
N ALA A 89 2.48 5.80 12.54
CA ALA A 89 3.12 4.54 12.94
C ALA A 89 4.26 4.75 13.94
N ASP A 90 5.04 5.81 13.78
CA ASP A 90 6.18 6.16 14.66
C ASP A 90 5.76 6.95 15.92
N GLU A 91 4.54 7.49 15.92
CA GLU A 91 4.05 8.27 17.06
C GLU A 91 3.71 7.35 18.25
N PRO A 92 4.08 7.73 19.48
CA PRO A 92 3.75 6.93 20.65
C PRO A 92 2.24 6.78 20.83
N PRO A 93 1.77 5.65 21.38
CA PRO A 93 0.36 5.48 21.73
C PRO A 93 -0.14 6.63 22.58
N ARG A 94 -1.30 7.17 22.26
CA ARG A 94 -1.88 8.29 22.99
C ARG A 94 -2.31 7.87 24.39
N SER A 95 -1.84 8.56 25.39
CA SER A 95 -2.31 8.46 26.77
C SER A 95 -3.49 9.40 27.07
N ASP A 96 -3.78 10.36 26.19
CA ASP A 96 -4.84 11.36 26.34
C ASP A 96 -5.70 11.45 25.07
N GLU A 97 -6.87 10.81 25.13
CA GLU A 97 -7.87 10.79 24.04
C GLU A 97 -8.50 12.16 23.74
N ARG A 98 -8.24 13.17 24.54
CA ARG A 98 -8.89 14.49 24.45
C ARG A 98 -8.20 15.50 23.53
N ARG A 99 -7.03 15.17 22.99
CA ARG A 99 -6.35 16.04 22.03
C ARG A 99 -6.63 15.61 20.61
N ALA A 100 -7.53 16.30 19.93
CA ALA A 100 -7.73 16.16 18.49
C ALA A 100 -6.52 16.73 17.74
N THR A 101 -5.55 15.88 17.42
CA THR A 101 -4.44 16.21 16.54
C THR A 101 -4.44 15.20 15.37
N PRO A 102 -3.87 15.54 14.22
CA PRO A 102 -3.78 14.60 13.11
C PRO A 102 -2.81 13.44 13.37
N PHE A 103 -1.85 13.63 14.31
CA PHE A 103 -0.84 12.63 14.65
C PHE A 103 -1.46 11.48 15.45
N ARG A 104 -1.08 10.25 15.10
CA ARG A 104 -1.58 9.04 15.75
C ARG A 104 -3.12 8.92 15.74
N SER A 105 -3.75 9.38 14.67
CA SER A 105 -5.18 9.14 14.44
C SER A 105 -5.49 7.69 14.09
N SER A 106 -4.47 6.94 13.68
CA SER A 106 -4.44 5.50 13.41
C SER A 106 -3.12 4.94 13.96
N ASP A 107 -2.93 3.65 13.93
CA ASP A 107 -1.64 2.98 14.11
C ASP A 107 -0.95 2.68 12.77
N HIS A 108 -1.61 2.99 11.65
CA HIS A 108 -1.07 2.91 10.31
C HIS A 108 -0.81 4.28 9.70
N ASP A 109 0.24 4.40 8.90
CA ASP A 109 0.54 5.61 8.13
C ASP A 109 -0.28 5.67 6.83
N PRO A 110 -0.77 6.87 6.43
CA PRO A 110 -1.42 7.05 5.15
C PRO A 110 -0.49 6.74 3.97
N LEU A 111 -1.01 6.05 2.97
CA LEU A 111 -0.35 5.82 1.70
C LEU A 111 -0.73 6.93 0.71
N LEU A 112 0.25 7.61 0.17
CA LEU A 112 0.12 8.64 -0.85
C LEU A 112 0.52 8.06 -2.20
N LEU A 113 -0.24 8.42 -3.23
CA LEU A 113 -0.03 7.95 -4.60
C LEU A 113 -0.14 9.12 -5.58
N ALA A 114 0.84 9.24 -6.47
CA ALA A 114 0.80 10.19 -7.58
C ALA A 114 0.62 9.45 -8.91
N LEU A 115 -0.42 9.82 -9.65
CA LEU A 115 -0.72 9.29 -10.97
C LEU A 115 -0.66 10.40 -12.02
N GLY A 116 -0.05 10.12 -13.19
CA GLY A 116 -0.08 10.98 -14.37
C GLY A 116 -1.20 10.55 -15.31
N TRP A 117 -2.03 11.50 -15.75
CA TRP A 117 -2.99 11.29 -16.83
C TRP A 117 -2.49 11.99 -18.08
N ASN A 118 -2.46 11.26 -19.17
CA ASN A 118 -2.24 11.82 -20.51
C ASN A 118 -3.56 12.13 -21.17
#